data_ca597e366c826ac586f2f3ce25e5ccbe
#
_entry.id   ca597e366c826ac586f2f3ce25e5ccbe
#
_cell.length_a   1.000
_cell.length_b   1.000
_cell.length_c   1.000
_cell.angle_alpha   90.00
_cell.angle_beta   90.00
_cell.angle_gamma   90.00
#
_symmetry.space_group_name_H-M   'P 1'
#
loop_
_entity.id
_entity.type
_entity.pdbx_description
1 polymer ?
#
loop_
_entity_poly.entity_id
_entity_poly.type
_entity_poly.pdbx_seq_one_letter_code
_entity_poly.pdbx_strand_id
1 'polypeptide(L)' 'MIDLSNIKIGNQVVTKDGTYKVVNTLNLINPSTMKEELVILIDFDGKERKITNEDIIEVIS' A
#
# COMPACT_ATOMS: atom_id res chain seq x y z
N MET A 1 2.58 11.68 -7.97
CA MET A 1 2.09 10.30 -7.74
C MET A 1 3.27 9.37 -7.53
N ILE A 2 3.24 8.54 -6.50
CA ILE A 2 4.31 7.61 -6.24
C ILE A 2 4.12 6.33 -7.04
N ASP A 3 5.22 5.75 -7.51
CA ASP A 3 5.19 4.50 -8.26
C ASP A 3 5.22 3.32 -7.30
N LEU A 4 4.16 2.52 -7.29
CA LEU A 4 4.04 1.37 -6.42
C LEU A 4 4.35 0.05 -7.13
N SER A 5 4.79 0.09 -8.40
CA SER A 5 5.03 -1.13 -9.17
C SER A 5 6.12 -2.02 -8.57
N ASN A 6 7.02 -1.44 -7.80
CA ASN A 6 8.13 -2.16 -7.18
C ASN A 6 7.94 -2.45 -5.70
N ILE A 7 6.77 -2.13 -5.15
CA ILE A 7 6.54 -2.37 -3.73
C ILE A 7 6.43 -3.86 -3.44
N LYS A 8 7.04 -4.29 -2.36
CA LYS A 8 7.10 -5.71 -1.96
C LYS A 8 6.83 -5.86 -0.48
N ILE A 9 6.42 -7.04 -0.08
CA ILE A 9 6.30 -7.40 1.33
C ILE A 9 7.65 -7.22 2.02
N GLY A 10 7.67 -6.55 3.16
CA GLY A 10 8.88 -6.23 3.90
C GLY A 10 9.38 -4.82 3.68
N ASN A 11 8.91 -4.14 2.64
CA ASN A 11 9.21 -2.72 2.45
C ASN A 11 8.48 -1.88 3.51
N GLN A 12 8.87 -0.62 3.63
CA GLN A 12 8.20 0.32 4.51
C GLN A 12 7.55 1.41 3.67
N VAL A 13 6.42 1.92 4.15
CA VAL A 13 5.74 3.04 3.51
C VAL A 13 5.61 4.18 4.51
N VAL A 14 5.85 5.39 4.03
CA VAL A 14 5.70 6.60 4.83
C VAL A 14 4.35 7.20 4.51
N THR A 15 3.55 7.44 5.52
CA THR A 15 2.25 8.10 5.42
C THR A 15 2.24 9.35 6.30
N LYS A 16 1.19 10.14 6.20
CA LYS A 16 1.03 11.30 7.09
C LYS A 16 0.97 10.93 8.57
N ASP A 17 0.61 9.68 8.87
CA ASP A 17 0.48 9.20 10.24
C ASP A 17 1.74 8.49 10.74
N GLY A 18 2.72 8.30 9.88
CA GLY A 18 3.97 7.64 10.25
C GLY A 18 4.45 6.64 9.21
N THR A 19 5.44 5.86 9.58
CA THR A 19 6.04 4.84 8.72
C THR A 19 5.60 3.46 9.18
N TYR A 20 5.14 2.63 8.23
CA TYR A 20 4.62 1.30 8.52
C TYR A 20 5.23 0.27 7.58
N LYS A 21 5.27 -0.98 8.04
CA LYS A 21 5.82 -2.08 7.27
C LYS A 21 4.72 -2.70 6.41
N VAL A 22 5.05 -2.99 5.14
CA VAL A 22 4.15 -3.67 4.22
C VAL A 22 4.11 -5.16 4.58
N VAL A 23 2.93 -5.68 4.86
CA VAL A 23 2.75 -7.09 5.19
C VAL A 23 2.11 -7.89 4.05
N ASN A 24 1.43 -7.21 3.13
CA ASN A 24 0.86 -7.87 1.95
C ASN A 24 0.50 -6.84 0.88
N THR A 25 0.34 -7.31 -0.35
CA THR A 25 -0.13 -6.48 -1.46
C THR A 25 -1.21 -7.24 -2.23
N LEU A 26 -2.23 -6.53 -2.70
CA LEU A 26 -3.35 -7.11 -3.43
C LEU A 26 -3.65 -6.27 -4.66
N ASN A 27 -3.91 -6.93 -5.78
CA ASN A 27 -4.42 -6.28 -6.98
C ASN A 27 -5.92 -6.56 -7.09
N LEU A 28 -6.72 -5.51 -7.04
CA LEU A 28 -8.16 -5.59 -7.14
C LEU A 28 -8.63 -5.00 -8.47
N ILE A 29 -9.59 -5.65 -9.09
CA ILE A 29 -10.21 -5.15 -10.31
C ILE A 29 -11.59 -4.61 -9.96
N ASN A 30 -11.83 -3.34 -10.29
CA ASN A 30 -13.14 -2.74 -10.13
C ASN A 30 -14.03 -3.17 -11.31
N PRO A 31 -15.09 -3.96 -11.09
CA PRO A 31 -15.91 -4.47 -12.18
C PRO A 31 -16.68 -3.37 -12.94
N SER A 32 -16.93 -2.23 -12.29
CA SER A 32 -17.63 -1.12 -12.93
C SER A 32 -16.77 -0.37 -13.92
N THR A 33 -15.48 -0.21 -13.63
CA THR A 33 -14.57 0.57 -14.46
C THR A 33 -13.55 -0.31 -15.19
N MET A 34 -13.46 -1.59 -14.84
CA MET A 34 -12.46 -2.54 -15.34
C MET A 34 -11.03 -2.06 -15.09
N LYS A 35 -10.83 -1.23 -14.09
CA LYS A 35 -9.52 -0.75 -13.70
C LYS A 35 -8.95 -1.59 -12.57
N GLU A 36 -7.65 -1.82 -12.66
CA GLU A 36 -6.90 -2.53 -11.63
C GLU A 36 -6.40 -1.54 -10.60
N GLU A 37 -6.56 -1.87 -9.32
CA GLU A 37 -6.10 -1.04 -8.21
C GLU A 37 -5.19 -1.85 -7.31
N LEU A 38 -4.02 -1.31 -6.99
CA LEU A 38 -3.09 -1.92 -6.06
C LEU A 38 -3.44 -1.46 -4.65
N VAL A 39 -3.72 -2.42 -3.79
CA VAL A 39 -4.03 -2.19 -2.38
C VAL A 39 -2.90 -2.76 -1.56
N ILE A 40 -2.42 -1.99 -0.60
CA ILE A 40 -1.30 -2.37 0.24
C ILE A 40 -1.81 -2.57 1.67
N LEU A 41 -1.45 -3.70 2.26
CA LEU A 41 -1.75 -3.99 3.65
C LEU A 41 -0.51 -3.72 4.50
N ILE A 42 -0.66 -2.90 5.50
CA ILE A 42 0.42 -2.54 6.42
C ILE A 42 0.13 -3.06 7.82
N ASP A 43 1.18 -3.22 8.59
CA ASP A 43 1.07 -3.52 10.02
C ASP A 43 0.85 -2.21 10.77
N PHE A 44 -0.36 -2.03 11.27
CA PHE A 44 -0.73 -0.88 12.06
C PHE A 44 -1.05 -1.33 13.48
N ASP A 45 -0.07 -1.19 14.37
CA ASP A 45 -0.23 -1.52 15.78
C ASP A 45 -0.69 -2.98 16.00
N GLY A 46 -0.07 -3.91 15.28
CA GLY A 46 -0.39 -5.33 15.37
C GLY A 46 -1.58 -5.78 14.55
N LYS A 47 -2.19 -4.88 13.78
CA LYS A 47 -3.34 -5.18 12.93
C LYS A 47 -3.03 -4.83 11.49
N GLU A 48 -3.62 -5.56 10.56
CA GLU A 48 -3.51 -5.23 9.15
C GLU A 48 -4.44 -4.07 8.81
N ARG A 49 -3.89 -3.07 8.14
CA ARG A 49 -4.66 -1.92 7.66
C ARG A 49 -4.46 -1.77 6.17
N LYS A 50 -5.55 -1.53 5.46
CA LYS A 50 -5.55 -1.33 4.03
C LYS A 50 -5.26 0.14 3.71
N ILE A 51 -4.29 0.38 2.82
CA ILE A 51 -4.01 1.72 2.32
C ILE A 51 -3.88 1.67 0.80
N THR A 52 -4.07 2.82 0.17
CA THR A 52 -3.93 2.96 -1.27
C THR A 52 -2.80 3.94 -1.58
N ASN A 53 -2.51 4.09 -2.88
CA ASN A 53 -1.48 5.01 -3.35
C ASN A 53 -1.64 6.43 -2.80
N GLU A 54 -2.88 6.88 -2.62
CA GLU A 54 -3.15 8.24 -2.14
C GLU A 54 -2.65 8.48 -0.72
N ASP A 55 -2.54 7.41 0.07
CA ASP A 55 -2.11 7.51 1.47
C ASP A 55 -0.59 7.47 1.63
N ILE A 56 0.13 7.11 0.56
CA ILE A 56 1.57 6.87 0.64
C ILE A 56 2.33 8.09 0.14
N ILE A 57 3.26 8.57 0.97
CA ILE A 57 4.14 9.68 0.63
C ILE A 57 5.43 9.15 0.02
N GLU A 58 5.98 8.07 0.57
CA GLU A 58 7.25 7.51 0.13
C GLU A 58 7.31 6.02 0.44
N VAL A 59 8.08 5.28 -0.36
CA VAL A 59 8.35 3.85 -0.12
C VAL A 59 9.83 3.70 0.18
N ILE A 60 10.13 2.97 1.26
CA ILE A 60 11.49 2.66 1.67
C ILE A 60 11.70 1.15 1.46
N SER A 61 12.67 0.83 0.66
CA SER A 61 13.02 -0.56 0.38
C SER A 61 14.11 -1.09 1.32
#